data_ba51537fb46d65376087fe79c0c2ba6e
#
_entry.id   ba51537fb46d65376087fe79c0c2ba6e
#
_cell.length_a   1.000
_cell.length_b   1.000
_cell.length_c   1.000
_cell.angle_alpha   90.00
_cell.angle_beta   90.00
_cell.angle_gamma   90.00
#
_symmetry.space_group_name_H-M   'P 1'
#
loop_
_entity.id
_entity.type
_entity.pdbx_description
1 polymer ?
#
loop_
_entity_poly.entity_id
_entity_poly.type
_entity_poly.pdbx_seq_one_letter_code
_entity_poly.pdbx_strand_id
1 'polypeptide(L)'
;MSDYVLIMAPAIILASVVTALYGRVYDRLGYQRSVLPALGMLAAGYIVLYLFRSTVPVFIGSLLMMCGYLSGMAVFGAMIRDCTPKGKAGMFQGLRIVGQVLIPGIIGPAIGSAVLKDAETLTNSDGTTSFIPNANIFLAALAVAVILLAVLLPQFGMIKKSQQEK
;
A
#
# COMPACT_ATOMS: atom_id res chain seq x y z
N MET A 1 8.99 5.90 22.42
CA MET A 1 9.17 4.83 21.40
C MET A 1 8.30 3.59 21.65
N SER A 2 7.97 3.24 22.88
CA SER A 2 7.10 2.10 23.24
C SER A 2 5.67 2.21 22.71
N ASP A 3 5.10 3.42 22.69
CA ASP A 3 3.70 3.63 22.34
C ASP A 3 3.38 3.37 20.86
N TYR A 4 4.34 3.63 19.97
CA TYR A 4 4.20 3.36 18.53
C TYR A 4 4.07 1.86 18.25
N VAL A 5 4.89 1.03 18.90
CA VAL A 5 4.84 -0.43 18.74
C VAL A 5 3.52 -1.00 19.25
N LEU A 6 3.01 -0.47 20.38
CA LEU A 6 1.72 -0.88 20.96
C LEU A 6 0.53 -0.57 20.06
N ILE A 7 0.63 0.46 19.21
CA ILE A 7 -0.41 0.79 18.22
C ILE A 7 -0.26 -0.06 16.96
N MET A 8 0.96 -0.17 16.43
CA MET A 8 1.19 -0.79 15.14
C MET A 8 1.11 -2.31 15.16
N ALA A 9 1.58 -2.97 16.22
CA ALA A 9 1.57 -4.43 16.28
C ALA A 9 0.15 -5.03 16.23
N PRO A 10 -0.82 -4.58 17.05
CA PRO A 10 -2.20 -5.04 16.92
C PRO A 10 -2.83 -4.70 15.56
N ALA A 11 -2.53 -3.53 15.00
CA ALA A 11 -3.04 -3.13 13.68
C ALA A 11 -2.56 -4.08 12.58
N ILE A 12 -1.28 -4.47 12.59
CA ILE A 12 -0.71 -5.42 11.61
C ILE A 12 -1.33 -6.82 11.78
N ILE A 13 -1.50 -7.30 13.00
CA ILE A 13 -2.10 -8.62 13.26
C ILE A 13 -3.54 -8.66 12.74
N LEU A 14 -4.36 -7.67 13.07
CA LEU A 14 -5.73 -7.56 12.60
C LEU A 14 -5.81 -7.43 11.08
N ALA A 15 -4.94 -6.61 10.48
CA ALA A 15 -4.86 -6.44 9.04
C ALA A 15 -4.47 -7.75 8.33
N SER A 16 -3.61 -8.57 8.93
CA SER A 16 -3.23 -9.88 8.38
C SER A 16 -4.42 -10.84 8.32
N VAL A 17 -5.26 -10.86 9.36
CA VAL A 17 -6.51 -11.65 9.38
C VAL A 17 -7.47 -11.16 8.29
N VAL A 18 -7.68 -9.84 8.19
CA VAL A 18 -8.51 -9.25 7.14
C VAL A 18 -8.00 -9.62 5.75
N THR A 19 -6.68 -9.56 5.54
CA THR A 19 -6.05 -9.92 4.25
C THR A 19 -6.27 -11.38 3.89
N ALA A 20 -6.17 -12.30 4.85
CA ALA A 20 -6.45 -13.71 4.62
C ALA A 20 -7.91 -13.94 4.17
N LEU A 21 -8.86 -13.22 4.77
CA LEU A 21 -10.26 -13.25 4.35
C LEU A 21 -10.47 -12.55 3.00
N TYR A 22 -9.68 -11.53 2.70
CA TYR A 22 -9.76 -10.77 1.46
C TYR A 22 -9.39 -11.59 0.21
N GLY A 23 -8.57 -12.62 0.37
CA GLY A 23 -8.31 -13.61 -0.69
C GLY A 23 -9.59 -14.25 -1.22
N ARG A 24 -10.56 -14.55 -0.35
CA ARG A 24 -11.88 -15.07 -0.77
C ARG A 24 -12.71 -14.06 -1.56
N VAL A 25 -12.51 -12.77 -1.27
CA VAL A 25 -13.16 -11.68 -2.03
C VAL A 25 -12.60 -11.64 -3.45
N TYR A 26 -11.27 -11.76 -3.59
CA TYR A 26 -10.63 -11.85 -4.90
C TYR A 26 -11.14 -13.06 -5.71
N ASP A 27 -11.18 -14.24 -5.11
CA ASP A 27 -11.61 -15.47 -5.77
C ASP A 27 -13.07 -15.40 -6.28
N ARG A 28 -13.93 -14.63 -5.59
CA ARG A 28 -15.35 -14.45 -5.97
C ARG A 28 -15.60 -13.30 -6.93
N LEU A 29 -14.93 -12.17 -6.74
CA LEU A 29 -15.23 -10.92 -7.44
C LEU A 29 -14.24 -10.61 -8.57
N GLY A 30 -13.08 -11.27 -8.56
CA GLY A 30 -11.98 -11.04 -9.50
C GLY A 30 -11.22 -9.73 -9.21
N TYR A 31 -10.19 -9.49 -10.02
CA TYR A 31 -9.24 -8.39 -9.84
C TYR A 31 -9.90 -7.01 -9.76
N GLN A 32 -10.74 -6.67 -10.74
CA GLN A 32 -11.29 -5.33 -10.90
C GLN A 32 -12.15 -4.87 -9.71
N ARG A 33 -12.96 -5.79 -9.17
CA ARG A 33 -13.86 -5.49 -8.04
C ARG A 33 -13.16 -5.58 -6.70
N SER A 34 -12.01 -6.26 -6.63
CA SER A 34 -11.27 -6.41 -5.38
C SER A 34 -10.21 -5.33 -5.18
N VAL A 35 -9.62 -4.78 -6.25
CA VAL A 35 -8.56 -3.77 -6.12
C VAL A 35 -9.10 -2.42 -5.64
N LEU A 36 -10.29 -2.01 -6.07
CA LEU A 36 -10.87 -0.72 -5.71
C LEU A 36 -11.13 -0.56 -4.20
N PRO A 37 -11.80 -1.51 -3.51
CA PRO A 37 -11.97 -1.41 -2.05
C PRO A 37 -10.62 -1.45 -1.29
N ALA A 38 -9.64 -2.23 -1.76
CA ALA A 38 -8.32 -2.26 -1.14
C ALA A 38 -7.62 -0.90 -1.21
N LEU A 39 -7.63 -0.26 -2.40
CA LEU A 39 -7.09 1.10 -2.57
C LEU A 39 -7.92 2.14 -1.81
N GLY A 40 -9.24 1.96 -1.73
CA GLY A 40 -10.12 2.82 -0.93
C GLY A 40 -9.79 2.79 0.56
N MET A 41 -9.56 1.60 1.12
CA MET A 41 -9.11 1.46 2.52
C MET A 41 -7.74 2.10 2.75
N LEU A 42 -6.82 1.92 1.81
CA LEU A 42 -5.49 2.53 1.87
C LEU A 42 -5.57 4.06 1.88
N ALA A 43 -6.31 4.65 0.95
CA ALA A 43 -6.50 6.09 0.85
C ALA A 43 -7.21 6.66 2.08
N ALA A 44 -8.27 6.00 2.56
CA ALA A 44 -8.97 6.39 3.79
C ALA A 44 -8.03 6.36 5.00
N GLY A 45 -7.17 5.34 5.12
CA GLY A 45 -6.15 5.28 6.16
C GLY A 45 -5.19 6.46 6.12
N TYR A 46 -4.68 6.82 4.95
CA TYR A 46 -3.81 8.00 4.80
C TYR A 46 -4.51 9.31 5.16
N ILE A 47 -5.76 9.49 4.78
CA ILE A 47 -6.57 10.68 5.13
C ILE A 47 -6.72 10.79 6.64
N VAL A 48 -7.09 9.71 7.32
CA VAL A 48 -7.24 9.69 8.79
C VAL A 48 -5.92 10.00 9.48
N LEU A 49 -4.81 9.41 9.05
CA LEU A 49 -3.48 9.65 9.62
C LEU A 49 -2.96 11.07 9.35
N TYR A 50 -3.37 11.68 8.24
CA TYR A 50 -3.04 13.07 7.95
C TYR A 50 -3.82 14.05 8.84
N LEU A 51 -5.11 13.81 9.05
CA LEU A 51 -6.00 14.75 9.75
C LEU A 51 -5.94 14.66 11.27
N PHE A 52 -5.74 13.47 11.81
CA PHE A 52 -5.86 13.23 13.24
C PHE A 52 -4.51 12.90 13.91
N ARG A 53 -4.35 13.34 15.18
CA ARG A 53 -3.15 13.13 15.99
C ARG A 53 -3.40 12.34 17.29
N SER A 54 -4.68 12.12 17.65
CA SER A 54 -5.04 11.41 18.86
C SER A 54 -4.89 9.89 18.68
N THR A 55 -4.61 9.16 19.75
CA THR A 55 -4.27 7.73 19.74
C THR A 55 -5.31 6.86 19.05
N VAL A 56 -6.60 7.07 19.32
CA VAL A 56 -7.68 6.24 18.76
C VAL A 56 -7.84 6.40 17.25
N PRO A 57 -7.98 7.62 16.69
CA PRO A 57 -7.99 7.79 15.23
C PRO A 57 -6.70 7.33 14.55
N VAL A 58 -5.53 7.51 15.17
CA VAL A 58 -4.26 7.02 14.63
C VAL A 58 -4.26 5.50 14.55
N PHE A 59 -4.77 4.80 15.57
CA PHE A 59 -4.93 3.35 15.53
C PHE A 59 -5.87 2.91 14.37
N ILE A 60 -7.03 3.54 14.25
CA ILE A 60 -8.00 3.24 13.18
C ILE A 60 -7.41 3.52 11.80
N GLY A 61 -6.76 4.67 11.63
CA GLY A 61 -6.08 5.04 10.38
C GLY A 61 -4.98 4.06 10.01
N SER A 62 -4.16 3.65 10.98
CA SER A 62 -3.11 2.64 10.79
C SER A 62 -3.70 1.28 10.40
N LEU A 63 -4.78 0.87 11.05
CA LEU A 63 -5.47 -0.38 10.73
C LEU A 63 -6.04 -0.35 9.30
N LEU A 64 -6.73 0.72 8.91
CA LEU A 64 -7.27 0.89 7.56
C LEU A 64 -6.15 0.90 6.50
N MET A 65 -5.08 1.64 6.76
CA MET A 65 -3.92 1.71 5.89
C MET A 65 -3.29 0.32 5.70
N MET A 66 -3.07 -0.43 6.78
CA MET A 66 -2.49 -1.77 6.73
C MET A 66 -3.42 -2.78 6.06
N CYS A 67 -4.73 -2.74 6.33
CA CYS A 67 -5.71 -3.57 5.64
C CYS A 67 -5.70 -3.28 4.13
N GLY A 68 -5.71 -2.01 3.72
CA GLY A 68 -5.65 -1.62 2.32
C GLY A 68 -4.36 -2.05 1.62
N TYR A 69 -3.22 -1.82 2.27
CA TYR A 69 -1.91 -2.19 1.76
C TYR A 69 -1.75 -3.70 1.56
N LEU A 70 -1.99 -4.49 2.61
CA LEU A 70 -1.82 -5.94 2.56
C LEU A 70 -2.85 -6.60 1.61
N SER A 71 -4.11 -6.14 1.62
CA SER A 71 -5.13 -6.62 0.68
C SER A 71 -4.79 -6.26 -0.76
N GLY A 72 -4.28 -5.05 -1.02
CA GLY A 72 -3.79 -4.62 -2.33
C GLY A 72 -2.64 -5.51 -2.83
N MET A 73 -1.64 -5.77 -1.97
CA MET A 73 -0.53 -6.68 -2.28
C MET A 73 -1.01 -8.10 -2.61
N ALA A 74 -2.00 -8.62 -1.87
CA ALA A 74 -2.59 -9.93 -2.13
C ALA A 74 -3.32 -9.96 -3.49
N VAL A 75 -4.13 -8.94 -3.80
CA VAL A 75 -4.87 -8.83 -5.07
C VAL A 75 -3.92 -8.72 -6.26
N PHE A 76 -2.90 -7.86 -6.21
CA PHE A 76 -1.90 -7.77 -7.27
C PHE A 76 -1.10 -9.06 -7.43
N GLY A 77 -0.74 -9.72 -6.32
CA GLY A 77 -0.05 -11.00 -6.35
C GLY A 77 -0.87 -12.11 -6.99
N ALA A 78 -2.16 -12.18 -6.69
CA ALA A 78 -3.09 -13.14 -7.29
C ALA A 78 -3.28 -12.87 -8.79
N MET A 79 -3.45 -11.60 -9.19
CA MET A 79 -3.54 -11.21 -10.60
C MET A 79 -2.31 -11.64 -11.40
N ILE A 80 -1.10 -11.37 -10.88
CA ILE A 80 0.15 -11.77 -11.56
C ILE A 80 0.20 -13.29 -11.73
N ARG A 81 -0.18 -14.05 -10.69
CA ARG A 81 -0.26 -15.52 -10.76
C ARG A 81 -1.22 -15.97 -11.86
N ASP A 82 -2.41 -15.39 -11.91
CA ASP A 82 -3.45 -15.78 -12.85
C ASP A 82 -3.10 -15.40 -14.30
N CYS A 83 -2.29 -14.34 -14.50
CA CYS A 83 -1.79 -13.92 -15.80
C CYS A 83 -0.48 -14.63 -16.22
N THR A 84 0.13 -15.44 -15.36
CA THR A 84 1.41 -16.07 -15.62
C THR A 84 1.24 -17.31 -16.53
N PRO A 85 1.89 -17.34 -17.74
CA PRO A 85 1.85 -18.50 -18.60
C PRO A 85 2.52 -19.73 -17.95
N LYS A 86 2.05 -20.93 -18.31
CA LYS A 86 2.65 -22.19 -17.84
C LYS A 86 4.15 -22.25 -18.21
N GLY A 87 4.99 -22.62 -17.24
CA GLY A 87 6.45 -22.73 -17.42
C GLY A 87 7.22 -21.42 -17.27
N LYS A 88 6.58 -20.25 -17.10
CA LYS A 88 7.25 -18.95 -16.93
C LYS A 88 7.14 -18.35 -15.53
N ALA A 89 6.73 -19.15 -14.53
CA ALA A 89 6.48 -18.70 -13.17
C ALA A 89 7.69 -17.97 -12.55
N GLY A 90 8.90 -18.47 -12.73
CA GLY A 90 10.12 -17.84 -12.19
C GLY A 90 10.38 -16.44 -12.75
N MET A 91 10.23 -16.26 -14.06
CA MET A 91 10.41 -14.97 -14.73
C MET A 91 9.40 -13.94 -14.23
N PHE A 92 8.11 -14.30 -14.16
CA PHE A 92 7.06 -13.40 -13.68
C PHE A 92 7.21 -13.07 -12.21
N GLN A 93 7.67 -14.02 -11.39
CA GLN A 93 7.96 -13.78 -9.98
C GLN A 93 9.15 -12.83 -9.81
N GLY A 94 10.21 -12.96 -10.62
CA GLY A 94 11.31 -12.00 -10.66
C GLY A 94 10.85 -10.60 -11.04
N LEU A 95 10.02 -10.47 -12.09
CA LEU A 95 9.45 -9.19 -12.51
C LEU A 95 8.58 -8.56 -11.41
N ARG A 96 7.81 -9.39 -10.69
CA ARG A 96 7.03 -8.95 -9.52
C ARG A 96 7.92 -8.35 -8.43
N ILE A 97 9.04 -9.02 -8.10
CA ILE A 97 9.96 -8.53 -7.07
C ILE A 97 10.56 -7.19 -7.50
N VAL A 98 10.96 -7.04 -8.76
CA VAL A 98 11.44 -5.75 -9.28
C VAL A 98 10.39 -4.66 -9.11
N GLY A 99 9.13 -4.91 -9.52
CA GLY A 99 8.05 -3.93 -9.45
C GLY A 99 7.57 -3.60 -8.04
N GLN A 100 7.54 -4.59 -7.14
CA GLN A 100 6.98 -4.43 -5.79
C GLN A 100 8.03 -4.11 -4.71
N VAL A 101 9.30 -4.39 -4.94
CA VAL A 101 10.36 -4.21 -3.94
C VAL A 101 11.44 -3.26 -4.44
N LEU A 102 12.05 -3.53 -5.59
CA LEU A 102 13.20 -2.75 -6.06
C LEU A 102 12.80 -1.31 -6.42
N ILE A 103 11.80 -1.15 -7.27
CA ILE A 103 11.35 0.18 -7.72
C ILE A 103 10.85 1.03 -6.53
N PRO A 104 9.91 0.55 -5.69
CA PRO A 104 9.48 1.29 -4.52
C PRO A 104 10.60 1.51 -3.49
N GLY A 105 11.52 0.56 -3.36
CA GLY A 105 12.68 0.67 -2.48
C GLY A 105 13.64 1.81 -2.85
N ILE A 106 13.67 2.22 -4.11
CA ILE A 106 14.45 3.37 -4.58
C ILE A 106 13.62 4.66 -4.55
N ILE A 107 12.41 4.62 -5.11
CA ILE A 107 11.55 5.80 -5.26
C ILE A 107 10.97 6.24 -3.91
N GLY A 108 10.61 5.30 -3.03
CA GLY A 108 10.01 5.60 -1.72
C GLY A 108 10.88 6.50 -0.85
N PRO A 109 12.14 6.13 -0.57
CA PRO A 109 13.08 6.98 0.17
C PRO A 109 13.35 8.33 -0.50
N ALA A 110 13.41 8.38 -1.84
CA ALA A 110 13.58 9.64 -2.57
C ALA A 110 12.40 10.59 -2.38
N ILE A 111 11.16 10.09 -2.46
CA ILE A 111 9.96 10.88 -2.14
C ILE A 111 9.96 11.28 -0.67
N GLY A 112 10.26 10.35 0.24
CA GLY A 112 10.31 10.60 1.68
C GLY A 112 11.31 11.71 2.03
N SER A 113 12.52 11.65 1.50
CA SER A 113 13.53 12.69 1.73
C SER A 113 13.14 14.05 1.14
N ALA A 114 12.48 14.07 -0.02
CA ALA A 114 11.98 15.32 -0.62
C ALA A 114 10.87 15.96 0.23
N VAL A 115 9.95 15.16 0.78
CA VAL A 115 8.85 15.63 1.63
C VAL A 115 9.35 16.09 3.00
N LEU A 116 10.44 15.50 3.52
CA LEU A 116 11.02 15.82 4.82
C LEU A 116 12.15 16.84 4.74
N LYS A 117 12.44 17.41 3.57
CA LYS A 117 13.58 18.32 3.38
C LYS A 117 13.59 19.51 4.37
N ASP A 118 12.39 20.03 4.69
CA ASP A 118 12.21 21.15 5.60
C ASP A 118 11.70 20.69 6.99
N ALA A 119 11.78 19.39 7.31
CA ALA A 119 11.38 18.85 8.60
C ALA A 119 12.47 19.07 9.64
N GLU A 120 12.07 19.18 10.91
CA GLU A 120 12.99 19.24 12.03
C GLU A 120 13.88 17.99 12.06
N THR A 121 15.13 18.16 12.40
CA THR A 121 16.11 17.07 12.54
C THR A 121 16.43 16.79 14.00
N LEU A 122 16.59 15.54 14.32
CA LEU A 122 17.04 15.06 15.64
C LEU A 122 18.44 14.47 15.49
N THR A 123 19.38 14.93 16.30
CA THR A 123 20.71 14.33 16.38
C THR A 123 20.64 13.14 17.32
N ASN A 124 20.92 11.96 16.82
CA ASN A 124 20.96 10.72 17.60
C ASN A 124 22.21 10.67 18.47
N SER A 125 22.23 9.77 19.44
CA SER A 125 23.37 9.56 20.36
C SER A 125 24.65 9.08 19.67
N ASP A 126 24.53 8.56 18.43
CA ASP A 126 25.63 8.12 17.57
C ASP A 126 26.17 9.22 16.64
N GLY A 127 25.68 10.46 16.79
CA GLY A 127 26.06 11.61 15.96
C GLY A 127 25.38 11.68 14.58
N THR A 128 24.52 10.72 14.25
CA THR A 128 23.72 10.78 13.02
C THR A 128 22.51 11.69 13.16
N THR A 129 22.11 12.34 12.07
CA THR A 129 20.88 13.15 12.04
C THR A 129 19.74 12.38 11.40
N SER A 130 18.59 12.34 12.07
CA SER A 130 17.35 11.79 11.51
C SER A 130 16.29 12.88 11.38
N PHE A 131 15.49 12.82 10.30
CA PHE A 131 14.34 13.70 10.16
C PHE A 131 13.22 13.29 11.12
N ILE A 132 12.55 14.27 11.73
CA ILE A 132 11.32 14.03 12.50
C ILE A 132 10.18 13.86 11.49
N PRO A 133 9.54 12.67 11.42
CA PRO A 133 8.45 12.43 10.49
C PRO A 133 7.29 13.40 10.73
N ASN A 134 6.83 14.07 9.68
CA ASN A 134 5.64 14.91 9.72
C ASN A 134 4.49 14.25 8.92
N ALA A 135 3.26 14.75 9.09
CA ALA A 135 2.10 14.19 8.44
C ALA A 135 2.08 14.35 6.91
N ASN A 136 2.92 15.20 6.35
CA ASN A 136 2.99 15.40 4.91
C ASN A 136 3.41 14.13 4.16
N ILE A 137 4.05 13.17 4.85
CA ILE A 137 4.34 11.85 4.31
C ILE A 137 3.05 11.13 3.88
N PHE A 138 1.99 11.21 4.70
CA PHE A 138 0.71 10.59 4.37
C PHE A 138 0.02 11.28 3.20
N LEU A 139 0.18 12.61 3.08
CA LEU A 139 -0.33 13.36 1.93
C LEU A 139 0.39 12.96 0.64
N ALA A 140 1.71 12.82 0.67
CA ALA A 140 2.49 12.36 -0.47
C ALA A 140 2.10 10.92 -0.87
N ALA A 141 1.93 10.02 0.11
CA ALA A 141 1.48 8.66 -0.13
C ALA A 141 0.06 8.61 -0.71
N LEU A 142 -0.84 9.49 -0.24
CA LEU A 142 -2.19 9.64 -0.80
C LEU A 142 -2.14 10.10 -2.26
N ALA A 143 -1.28 11.07 -2.59
CA ALA A 143 -1.11 11.54 -3.97
C ALA A 143 -0.67 10.40 -4.90
N VAL A 144 0.30 9.57 -4.47
CA VAL A 144 0.73 8.39 -5.22
C VAL A 144 -0.42 7.38 -5.39
N ALA A 145 -1.22 7.15 -4.34
CA ALA A 145 -2.38 6.25 -4.40
C ALA A 145 -3.45 6.75 -5.38
N VAL A 146 -3.69 8.06 -5.44
CA VAL A 146 -4.62 8.69 -6.40
C VAL A 146 -4.09 8.57 -7.83
N ILE A 147 -2.80 8.80 -8.06
CA ILE A 147 -2.17 8.60 -9.38
C ILE A 147 -2.32 7.14 -9.82
N LEU A 148 -2.05 6.18 -8.93
CA LEU A 148 -2.23 4.76 -9.22
C LEU A 148 -3.68 4.45 -9.60
N LEU A 149 -4.64 4.98 -8.86
CA LEU A 149 -6.07 4.82 -9.16
C LEU A 149 -6.42 5.39 -10.54
N ALA A 150 -5.94 6.59 -10.86
CA ALA A 150 -6.16 7.23 -12.15
C ALA A 150 -5.58 6.43 -13.34
N VAL A 151 -4.46 5.74 -13.13
CA VAL A 151 -3.86 4.83 -14.13
C VAL A 151 -4.62 3.52 -14.26
N LEU A 152 -5.16 2.98 -13.16
CA LEU A 152 -5.86 1.70 -13.16
C LEU A 152 -7.27 1.79 -13.74
N LEU A 153 -8.01 2.88 -13.50
CA LEU A 153 -9.40 3.04 -13.93
C LEU A 153 -9.60 2.84 -15.45
N PRO A 154 -8.80 3.44 -16.35
CA PRO A 154 -8.96 3.22 -17.79
C PRO A 154 -8.63 1.79 -18.23
N GLN A 155 -7.71 1.11 -17.51
CA GLN A 155 -7.34 -0.26 -17.85
C GLN A 155 -8.48 -1.27 -17.59
N PHE A 156 -9.39 -0.97 -16.66
CA PHE A 156 -10.55 -1.82 -16.39
C PHE A 156 -11.48 -1.94 -17.61
N GLY A 157 -11.62 -0.87 -18.40
CA GLY A 157 -12.39 -0.90 -19.64
C GLY A 157 -11.77 -1.81 -20.71
N MET A 158 -10.46 -1.82 -20.83
CA MET A 158 -9.72 -2.65 -21.78
C MET A 158 -9.78 -4.14 -21.43
N ILE A 159 -9.62 -4.49 -20.16
CA ILE A 159 -9.68 -5.88 -19.68
C ILE A 159 -11.08 -6.45 -19.87
N LYS A 160 -12.14 -5.65 -19.65
CA LYS A 160 -13.53 -6.07 -19.84
C LYS A 160 -13.83 -6.37 -21.32
N LYS A 161 -13.30 -5.58 -22.25
CA LYS A 161 -13.44 -5.85 -23.70
C LYS A 161 -12.77 -7.16 -24.11
N SER A 162 -11.54 -7.40 -23.66
CA SER A 162 -10.78 -8.62 -23.98
C SER A 162 -11.40 -9.90 -23.41
N GLN A 163 -12.21 -9.81 -22.35
CA GLN A 163 -12.94 -10.97 -21.80
C GLN A 163 -14.27 -11.25 -22.50
N GLN A 164 -14.82 -10.27 -23.21
CA GLN A 164 -16.05 -10.45 -24.01
C GLN A 164 -15.78 -11.00 -25.42
N GLU A 165 -14.51 -10.93 -25.88
CA GLU A 165 -14.08 -11.43 -27.19
C GLU A 165 -13.54 -12.88 -27.16
N LYS A 166 -13.53 -13.53 -25.97
CA LYS A 166 -13.17 -14.94 -25.76
C LYS A 166 -14.39 -15.78 -25.44
#